data_d005b4424cc42d655a73118cae5c4650
#
_entry.id   d005b4424cc42d655a73118cae5c4650
#
_cell.length_a   1.000
_cell.length_b   1.000
_cell.length_c   1.000
_cell.angle_alpha   90.00
_cell.angle_beta   90.00
_cell.angle_gamma   90.00
#
_symmetry.space_group_name_H-M   'P 1'
#
loop_
_entity.id
_entity.type
_entity.pdbx_description
1 polymer ?
#
loop_
_entity_poly.entity_id
_entity_poly.type
_entity_poly.pdbx_seq_one_letter_code
_entity_poly.pdbx_strand_id
1 'polypeptide(L)'
;MNLAKITYDYADEAKDAKPKAERLNAINDLIQLLSDQKMVTQLFIPNIENVMDMIKKNIFRPLPNANRGSGLAVTETGVEEEEQEPDHSWVHIRGIYEIFLQLVINEACDVKTLKQFVTTNFVSEFLQLFDSDLVEERDFLKNILHKLYAKLVPRRKMIRKAITDCFHLLIHEIHKFNGASELLDIMASIISGFAIPLREEHVIFFKNIIIPLHKVQTSNLYFDNLIRCSMLFLTKDSTLSIPLLEGILKYWPFANYLKETLFLQELPEVFEFCDVEKINPLVNKLFKRVIRCISGSHLQVADRAMCLFESESFISIIKQYKTISFSMLVPIVNDLAANHWHQMLKESLNALKEILQKIDPQAYNNALESANQKKYDKSLRITQPKEERNKIDMKWRNFTKIAKKSNPNFVEPIIPFSDNYVICNYNSVYKNIYNKEKYLA
;
A
#
# COMPACT_ATOMS: atom_id res chain seq x y z
N MET A 1 2.18 35.84 31.90
CA MET A 1 1.89 35.83 30.45
C MET A 1 0.97 34.67 30.13
N ASN A 2 -0.16 34.88 29.46
CA ASN A 2 -1.12 33.81 29.26
C ASN A 2 -0.80 33.09 27.92
N LEU A 3 0.00 32.03 27.96
CA LEU A 3 0.35 31.20 26.81
C LEU A 3 -0.77 30.22 26.40
N ALA A 4 -1.89 30.25 27.14
CA ALA A 4 -2.95 29.24 27.03
C ALA A 4 -3.86 29.39 25.79
N LYS A 5 -3.71 30.46 24.99
CA LYS A 5 -4.58 30.69 23.84
C LYS A 5 -3.83 31.35 22.68
N ILE A 6 -3.90 30.71 21.49
CA ILE A 6 -3.46 31.31 20.23
C ILE A 6 -4.65 32.10 19.69
N THR A 7 -4.65 33.40 19.84
CA THR A 7 -5.71 34.28 19.33
C THR A 7 -5.21 35.23 18.24
N TYR A 8 -3.97 35.05 17.78
CA TYR A 8 -3.35 35.91 16.79
C TYR A 8 -3.69 35.45 15.37
N ASP A 9 -3.88 36.45 14.51
CA ASP A 9 -3.94 36.20 13.07
C ASP A 9 -2.51 36.04 12.56
N TYR A 10 -2.13 34.82 12.23
CA TYR A 10 -0.77 34.51 11.73
C TYR A 10 -0.62 34.75 10.23
N ALA A 11 -1.71 34.90 9.48
CA ALA A 11 -1.66 35.21 8.05
C ALA A 11 -1.10 36.63 7.78
N ASP A 12 -1.28 37.56 8.74
CA ASP A 12 -0.72 38.90 8.65
C ASP A 12 0.47 39.03 9.61
N GLU A 13 1.68 39.08 9.06
CA GLU A 13 2.93 39.17 9.85
C GLU A 13 3.04 40.50 10.60
N ALA A 14 2.51 41.58 10.04
CA ALA A 14 2.58 42.94 10.64
C ALA A 14 1.61 43.07 11.80
N LYS A 15 0.50 42.36 11.76
CA LYS A 15 -0.53 42.41 12.80
C LYS A 15 -0.03 41.69 14.05
N ASP A 16 -0.08 42.39 15.18
CA ASP A 16 0.33 41.88 16.49
C ASP A 16 1.81 41.36 16.55
N ALA A 17 2.71 41.94 15.74
CA ALA A 17 4.11 41.52 15.68
C ALA A 17 4.80 41.56 17.05
N LYS A 18 4.59 42.61 17.86
CA LYS A 18 5.19 42.70 19.19
C LYS A 18 4.69 41.63 20.16
N PRO A 19 3.36 41.40 20.35
CA PRO A 19 2.84 40.33 21.17
C PRO A 19 3.27 38.93 20.68
N LYS A 20 3.37 38.68 19.34
CA LYS A 20 3.86 37.46 18.77
C LYS A 20 5.33 37.18 19.16
N ALA A 21 6.19 38.21 19.05
CA ALA A 21 7.61 38.09 19.44
C ALA A 21 7.77 37.87 20.96
N GLU A 22 7.02 38.59 21.79
CA GLU A 22 7.02 38.38 23.26
C GLU A 22 6.60 36.95 23.63
N ARG A 23 5.61 36.41 22.94
CA ARG A 23 5.18 35.02 23.14
C ARG A 23 6.27 34.04 22.74
N LEU A 24 6.91 34.21 21.59
CA LEU A 24 7.99 33.35 21.13
C LEU A 24 9.17 33.36 22.09
N ASN A 25 9.56 34.54 22.58
CA ASN A 25 10.61 34.67 23.61
C ASN A 25 10.23 33.93 24.88
N ALA A 26 8.99 34.06 25.37
CA ALA A 26 8.54 33.32 26.55
C ALA A 26 8.54 31.80 26.35
N ILE A 27 8.22 31.29 25.14
CA ILE A 27 8.33 29.85 24.80
C ILE A 27 9.79 29.41 24.86
N ASN A 28 10.70 30.19 24.26
CA ASN A 28 12.13 29.89 24.27
C ASN A 28 12.72 29.89 25.69
N ASP A 29 12.32 30.87 26.53
CA ASP A 29 12.72 30.92 27.93
C ASP A 29 12.26 29.67 28.69
N LEU A 30 11.03 29.19 28.45
CA LEU A 30 10.54 27.94 29.06
C LEU A 30 11.32 26.72 28.59
N ILE A 31 11.69 26.64 27.31
CA ILE A 31 12.53 25.56 26.79
C ILE A 31 13.91 25.54 27.46
N GLN A 32 14.52 26.73 27.63
CA GLN A 32 15.79 26.82 28.38
C GLN A 32 15.67 26.39 29.82
N LEU A 33 14.61 26.78 30.51
CA LEU A 33 14.35 26.37 31.90
C LEU A 33 14.13 24.86 32.03
N LEU A 34 13.55 24.21 31.03
CA LEU A 34 13.34 22.75 31.00
C LEU A 34 14.67 21.96 30.82
N SER A 35 15.72 22.60 30.33
CA SER A 35 17.05 22.00 30.21
C SER A 35 17.75 21.86 31.58
N ASP A 36 17.34 22.64 32.58
CA ASP A 36 17.87 22.53 33.96
C ASP A 36 16.94 21.66 34.83
N GLN A 37 17.45 20.51 35.25
CA GLN A 37 16.70 19.53 36.03
C GLN A 37 16.23 20.10 37.40
N LYS A 38 17.01 21.02 38.00
CA LYS A 38 16.62 21.68 39.26
C LYS A 38 15.42 22.58 39.06
N MET A 39 15.42 23.37 37.98
CA MET A 39 14.32 24.24 37.64
C MET A 39 13.04 23.46 37.29
N VAL A 40 13.16 22.32 36.63
CA VAL A 40 12.02 21.44 36.35
C VAL A 40 11.38 20.97 37.69
N THR A 41 12.17 20.51 38.64
CA THR A 41 11.65 20.02 39.91
C THR A 41 11.01 21.14 40.74
N GLN A 42 11.57 22.34 40.72
CA GLN A 42 11.13 23.45 41.55
C GLN A 42 9.96 24.23 40.98
N LEU A 43 9.91 24.39 39.64
CA LEU A 43 8.93 25.25 38.98
C LEU A 43 7.87 24.49 38.20
N PHE A 44 8.28 23.46 37.43
CA PHE A 44 7.34 22.77 36.56
C PHE A 44 6.51 21.71 37.24
N ILE A 45 7.12 20.89 38.11
CA ILE A 45 6.38 19.82 38.80
C ILE A 45 5.28 20.36 39.70
N PRO A 46 5.50 21.41 40.57
CA PRO A 46 4.41 21.99 41.37
C PRO A 46 3.29 22.62 40.50
N ASN A 47 3.59 23.08 39.28
CA ASN A 47 2.66 23.72 38.36
C ASN A 47 2.27 22.84 37.19
N ILE A 48 2.47 21.54 37.27
CA ILE A 48 2.31 20.62 36.13
C ILE A 48 0.90 20.66 35.51
N GLU A 49 -0.13 20.87 36.33
CA GLU A 49 -1.52 20.98 35.85
C GLU A 49 -1.67 22.18 34.89
N ASN A 50 -1.14 23.35 35.28
CA ASN A 50 -1.18 24.56 34.46
C ASN A 50 -0.37 24.37 33.16
N VAL A 51 0.78 23.70 33.25
CA VAL A 51 1.65 23.42 32.08
C VAL A 51 0.94 22.47 31.12
N MET A 52 0.37 21.38 31.62
CA MET A 52 -0.36 20.43 30.79
C MET A 52 -1.65 21.03 30.21
N ASP A 53 -2.33 21.91 30.94
CA ASP A 53 -3.50 22.64 30.43
C ASP A 53 -3.09 23.61 29.31
N MET A 54 -2.00 24.32 29.47
CA MET A 54 -1.41 25.17 28.44
C MET A 54 -1.05 24.36 27.19
N ILE A 55 -0.37 23.21 27.35
CA ILE A 55 -0.02 22.32 26.24
C ILE A 55 -1.28 21.86 25.51
N LYS A 56 -2.27 21.33 26.22
CA LYS A 56 -3.53 20.85 25.62
C LYS A 56 -4.24 21.94 24.82
N LYS A 57 -4.38 23.14 25.38
CA LYS A 57 -5.06 24.27 24.73
C LYS A 57 -4.37 24.75 23.45
N ASN A 58 -3.07 24.54 23.33
CA ASN A 58 -2.30 24.93 22.15
C ASN A 58 -2.23 23.82 21.09
N ILE A 59 -2.11 22.55 21.51
CA ILE A 59 -1.93 21.42 20.60
C ILE A 59 -3.27 20.95 20.04
N PHE A 60 -4.30 20.82 20.90
CA PHE A 60 -5.62 20.34 20.47
C PHE A 60 -6.38 21.47 19.78
N ARG A 61 -6.13 21.59 18.49
CA ARG A 61 -6.76 22.53 17.59
C ARG A 61 -7.42 21.78 16.42
N PRO A 62 -8.46 22.35 15.79
CA PRO A 62 -8.91 21.86 14.52
C PRO A 62 -7.76 22.00 13.51
N LEU A 63 -7.41 20.90 12.86
CA LEU A 63 -6.44 20.93 11.77
C LEU A 63 -7.02 21.75 10.61
N PRO A 64 -6.21 22.55 9.89
CA PRO A 64 -6.65 23.19 8.67
C PRO A 64 -7.31 22.15 7.78
N ASN A 65 -8.44 22.50 7.18
CA ASN A 65 -9.04 21.62 6.19
C ASN A 65 -8.04 21.49 5.04
N ALA A 66 -7.25 20.43 5.06
CA ALA A 66 -6.54 20.05 3.86
C ALA A 66 -7.57 20.07 2.71
N ASN A 67 -7.21 20.63 1.57
CA ASN A 67 -8.03 20.54 0.37
C ASN A 67 -8.21 19.05 0.04
N ARG A 68 -9.16 18.41 0.72
CA ARG A 68 -9.49 16.99 0.59
C ARG A 68 -10.00 16.61 -0.81
N GLY A 69 -10.00 17.59 -1.72
CA GLY A 69 -10.46 17.48 -3.09
C GLY A 69 -9.38 17.56 -4.17
N SER A 70 -8.17 17.99 -3.89
CA SER A 70 -7.08 17.85 -4.86
C SER A 70 -6.61 16.41 -4.84
N GLY A 71 -7.11 15.61 -5.78
CA GLY A 71 -6.55 14.30 -6.03
C GLY A 71 -5.04 14.46 -6.21
N LEU A 72 -4.25 13.69 -5.46
CA LEU A 72 -2.83 13.55 -5.70
C LEU A 72 -2.65 13.34 -7.21
N ALA A 73 -2.17 14.34 -7.93
CA ALA A 73 -1.61 14.15 -9.24
C ALA A 73 -0.35 13.29 -9.02
N VAL A 74 -0.52 11.98 -9.16
CA VAL A 74 0.60 11.05 -9.18
C VAL A 74 1.27 11.27 -10.51
N THR A 75 2.30 12.10 -10.55
CA THR A 75 3.19 12.19 -11.70
C THR A 75 4.03 10.92 -11.78
N GLU A 76 4.47 10.56 -12.99
CA GLU A 76 5.30 9.37 -13.24
C GLU A 76 6.63 9.36 -12.45
N THR A 77 7.02 10.49 -11.87
CA THR A 77 8.28 10.69 -11.15
C THR A 77 8.18 10.73 -9.63
N GLY A 78 6.99 10.62 -9.06
CA GLY A 78 6.79 10.70 -7.61
C GLY A 78 5.73 11.73 -7.23
N VAL A 79 5.45 11.80 -5.96
CA VAL A 79 4.54 12.78 -5.37
C VAL A 79 5.12 14.16 -5.62
N GLU A 80 4.47 14.99 -6.45
CA GLU A 80 4.75 16.43 -6.43
C GLU A 80 4.36 16.93 -5.06
N GLU A 81 5.33 17.39 -4.29
CA GLU A 81 5.09 18.20 -3.11
C GLU A 81 4.46 19.49 -3.63
N GLU A 82 3.12 19.61 -3.52
CA GLU A 82 2.50 20.94 -3.65
C GLU A 82 3.22 21.83 -2.63
N GLU A 83 3.80 22.94 -3.07
CA GLU A 83 4.34 23.98 -2.20
C GLU A 83 3.21 24.42 -1.27
N GLN A 84 3.20 23.85 -0.06
CA GLN A 84 2.22 24.22 0.97
C GLN A 84 2.54 25.65 1.39
N GLU A 85 1.53 26.50 1.41
CA GLU A 85 1.68 27.82 2.01
C GLU A 85 2.21 27.65 3.45
N PRO A 86 3.29 28.37 3.81
CA PRO A 86 3.92 28.20 5.11
C PRO A 86 2.92 28.57 6.21
N ASP A 87 2.62 27.62 7.10
CA ASP A 87 1.82 27.90 8.29
C ASP A 87 2.65 28.76 9.26
N HIS A 88 2.43 30.07 9.20
CA HIS A 88 3.13 31.03 10.06
C HIS A 88 2.89 30.79 11.56
N SER A 89 1.83 30.05 11.93
CA SER A 89 1.59 29.65 13.32
C SER A 89 2.54 28.53 13.78
N TRP A 90 3.13 27.78 12.85
CA TRP A 90 3.93 26.60 13.13
C TRP A 90 5.12 26.86 14.07
N VAL A 91 5.80 27.99 13.92
CA VAL A 91 6.94 28.35 14.78
C VAL A 91 6.55 28.37 16.27
N HIS A 92 5.36 28.87 16.57
CA HIS A 92 4.85 28.94 17.95
C HIS A 92 4.37 27.58 18.45
N ILE A 93 3.74 26.80 17.59
CA ILE A 93 3.22 25.47 17.92
C ILE A 93 4.38 24.49 18.11
N ARG A 94 5.39 24.56 17.25
CA ARG A 94 6.63 23.77 17.37
C ARG A 94 7.28 23.94 18.75
N GLY A 95 7.38 25.17 19.25
CA GLY A 95 7.92 25.42 20.58
C GLY A 95 7.11 24.74 21.71
N ILE A 96 5.78 24.68 21.56
CA ILE A 96 4.92 23.96 22.54
C ILE A 96 5.15 22.42 22.45
N TYR A 97 5.31 21.87 21.24
CA TYR A 97 5.70 20.47 21.09
C TYR A 97 7.06 20.18 21.71
N GLU A 98 8.03 21.07 21.54
CA GLU A 98 9.35 20.94 22.16
C GLU A 98 9.26 20.93 23.69
N ILE A 99 8.49 21.86 24.28
CA ILE A 99 8.22 21.90 25.73
C ILE A 99 7.62 20.56 26.18
N PHE A 100 6.64 20.04 25.43
CA PHE A 100 5.99 18.77 25.78
C PHE A 100 6.95 17.58 25.68
N LEU A 101 7.75 17.53 24.63
CA LEU A 101 8.74 16.48 24.43
C LEU A 101 9.76 16.46 25.54
N GLN A 102 10.34 17.62 25.88
CA GLN A 102 11.32 17.75 26.95
C GLN A 102 10.73 17.39 28.32
N LEU A 103 9.49 17.80 28.59
CA LEU A 103 8.77 17.42 29.81
C LEU A 103 8.60 15.89 29.93
N VAL A 104 8.24 15.23 28.82
CA VAL A 104 8.08 13.75 28.80
C VAL A 104 9.40 13.04 28.98
N ILE A 105 10.49 13.54 28.40
CA ILE A 105 11.83 12.94 28.52
C ILE A 105 12.40 13.14 29.92
N ASN A 106 12.12 14.27 30.55
CA ASN A 106 12.72 14.62 31.84
C ASN A 106 12.39 13.60 32.93
N GLU A 107 13.43 13.20 33.68
CA GLU A 107 13.29 12.19 34.75
C GLU A 107 12.48 12.70 35.94
N ALA A 108 12.52 14.01 36.22
CA ALA A 108 11.77 14.61 37.32
C ALA A 108 10.23 14.50 37.10
N CYS A 109 9.77 14.39 35.86
CA CYS A 109 8.38 14.13 35.57
C CYS A 109 8.08 12.63 35.62
N ASP A 110 7.68 12.14 36.79
CA ASP A 110 7.48 10.70 37.02
C ASP A 110 6.26 10.10 36.33
N VAL A 111 6.19 8.76 36.33
CA VAL A 111 5.10 7.99 35.72
C VAL A 111 3.75 8.29 36.39
N LYS A 112 3.73 8.59 37.70
CA LYS A 112 2.47 8.85 38.42
C LYS A 112 1.88 10.17 38.01
N THR A 113 2.71 11.19 37.84
CA THR A 113 2.33 12.52 37.38
C THR A 113 1.79 12.48 35.94
N LEU A 114 2.55 11.91 34.98
CA LEU A 114 2.11 11.84 33.60
C LEU A 114 0.84 10.99 33.42
N LYS A 115 0.68 9.92 34.20
CA LYS A 115 -0.49 9.03 34.10
C LYS A 115 -1.81 9.76 34.36
N GLN A 116 -1.81 10.83 35.16
CA GLN A 116 -3.02 11.61 35.47
C GLN A 116 -3.52 12.37 34.24
N PHE A 117 -2.60 12.87 33.41
CA PHE A 117 -2.91 13.68 32.24
C PHE A 117 -3.11 12.86 30.95
N VAL A 118 -2.39 11.73 30.81
CA VAL A 118 -2.48 10.86 29.64
C VAL A 118 -3.66 9.89 29.81
N THR A 119 -4.86 10.44 29.65
CA THR A 119 -6.14 9.69 29.67
C THR A 119 -6.46 9.10 28.31
N THR A 120 -7.51 8.28 28.24
CA THR A 120 -7.98 7.73 26.94
C THR A 120 -8.38 8.85 25.98
N ASN A 121 -9.10 9.88 26.47
CA ASN A 121 -9.51 11.02 25.63
C ASN A 121 -8.29 11.80 25.12
N PHE A 122 -7.30 12.05 26.00
CA PHE A 122 -6.05 12.70 25.59
C PHE A 122 -5.37 11.94 24.45
N VAL A 123 -5.23 10.62 24.56
CA VAL A 123 -4.58 9.80 23.53
C VAL A 123 -5.41 9.81 22.24
N SER A 124 -6.73 9.75 22.34
CA SER A 124 -7.61 9.81 21.16
C SER A 124 -7.49 11.14 20.42
N GLU A 125 -7.54 12.26 21.12
CA GLU A 125 -7.36 13.61 20.55
C GLU A 125 -5.94 13.79 19.98
N PHE A 126 -4.92 13.25 20.69
CA PHE A 126 -3.53 13.32 20.26
C PHE A 126 -3.28 12.54 18.95
N LEU A 127 -3.94 11.38 18.79
CA LEU A 127 -3.84 10.60 17.55
C LEU A 127 -4.55 11.25 16.36
N GLN A 128 -5.58 12.06 16.59
CA GLN A 128 -6.22 12.84 15.54
C GLN A 128 -5.28 13.87 14.90
N LEU A 129 -4.32 14.40 15.69
CA LEU A 129 -3.33 15.36 15.18
C LEU A 129 -2.38 14.74 14.14
N PHE A 130 -2.23 13.42 14.11
CA PHE A 130 -1.43 12.74 13.07
C PHE A 130 -2.00 12.90 11.66
N ASP A 131 -3.22 13.38 11.52
CA ASP A 131 -3.79 13.74 10.22
C ASP A 131 -3.31 15.10 9.68
N SER A 132 -2.39 15.76 10.38
CA SER A 132 -1.74 16.99 9.93
C SER A 132 -1.01 16.79 8.59
N ASP A 133 -1.11 17.78 7.71
CA ASP A 133 -0.36 17.80 6.44
C ASP A 133 1.14 18.09 6.67
N LEU A 134 1.50 18.77 7.77
CA LEU A 134 2.87 19.10 8.11
C LEU A 134 3.67 17.86 8.57
N VAL A 135 4.67 17.48 7.82
CA VAL A 135 5.56 16.36 8.15
C VAL A 135 6.30 16.61 9.46
N GLU A 136 6.79 17.83 9.70
CA GLU A 136 7.48 18.17 10.95
C GLU A 136 6.59 17.99 12.18
N GLU A 137 5.30 18.34 12.09
CA GLU A 137 4.34 18.13 13.18
C GLU A 137 4.16 16.64 13.48
N ARG A 138 3.97 15.84 12.44
CA ARG A 138 3.85 14.39 12.59
C ARG A 138 5.10 13.75 13.22
N ASP A 139 6.29 14.26 12.89
CA ASP A 139 7.54 13.80 13.52
C ASP A 139 7.62 14.13 15.01
N PHE A 140 7.20 15.33 15.43
CA PHE A 140 7.09 15.66 16.85
C PHE A 140 6.10 14.76 17.57
N LEU A 141 4.91 14.56 16.98
CA LEU A 141 3.87 13.68 17.52
C LEU A 141 4.38 12.23 17.67
N LYS A 142 5.08 11.72 16.65
CA LYS A 142 5.72 10.39 16.67
C LYS A 142 6.70 10.27 17.84
N ASN A 143 7.61 11.23 17.96
CA ASN A 143 8.63 11.21 19.01
C ASN A 143 8.00 11.27 20.41
N ILE A 144 7.02 12.15 20.62
CA ILE A 144 6.31 12.29 21.88
C ILE A 144 5.56 11.00 22.23
N LEU A 145 4.79 10.45 21.28
CA LEU A 145 4.02 9.22 21.50
C LEU A 145 4.92 8.03 21.82
N HIS A 146 6.06 7.92 21.12
CA HIS A 146 7.05 6.88 21.36
C HIS A 146 7.65 6.99 22.79
N LYS A 147 8.01 8.19 23.23
CA LYS A 147 8.52 8.44 24.59
C LYS A 147 7.44 8.19 25.66
N LEU A 148 6.20 8.62 25.42
CA LEU A 148 5.07 8.31 26.30
C LEU A 148 4.83 6.81 26.42
N TYR A 149 4.89 6.08 25.31
CA TYR A 149 4.76 4.61 25.31
C TYR A 149 5.90 3.94 26.08
N ALA A 150 7.14 4.42 25.91
CA ALA A 150 8.28 3.87 26.63
C ALA A 150 8.15 4.08 28.13
N LYS A 151 7.79 5.31 28.56
CA LYS A 151 7.72 5.73 29.96
C LYS A 151 6.49 5.20 30.69
N LEU A 152 5.31 5.20 30.05
CA LEU A 152 4.03 4.87 30.67
C LEU A 152 3.66 3.38 30.51
N VAL A 153 4.42 2.46 31.11
CA VAL A 153 4.15 1.02 31.05
C VAL A 153 2.68 0.65 31.34
N PRO A 154 1.99 1.22 32.37
CA PRO A 154 0.59 0.89 32.66
C PRO A 154 -0.40 1.34 31.56
N ARG A 155 -0.02 2.27 30.69
CA ARG A 155 -0.86 2.81 29.61
C ARG A 155 -0.59 2.16 28.25
N ARG A 156 0.43 1.32 28.10
CA ARG A 156 0.82 0.70 26.84
C ARG A 156 -0.32 0.00 26.12
N LYS A 157 -1.13 -0.78 26.85
CA LYS A 157 -2.30 -1.49 26.26
C LYS A 157 -3.32 -0.50 25.69
N MET A 158 -3.58 0.59 26.42
CA MET A 158 -4.51 1.64 25.99
C MET A 158 -4.00 2.36 24.72
N ILE A 159 -2.70 2.71 24.69
CA ILE A 159 -2.09 3.38 23.53
C ILE A 159 -2.11 2.46 22.32
N ARG A 160 -1.73 1.18 22.46
CA ARG A 160 -1.81 0.21 21.35
C ARG A 160 -3.23 0.08 20.81
N LYS A 161 -4.22 0.02 21.71
CA LYS A 161 -5.63 -0.05 21.30
C LYS A 161 -6.04 1.18 20.49
N ALA A 162 -5.70 2.37 20.97
CA ALA A 162 -6.05 3.61 20.26
C ALA A 162 -5.38 3.70 18.88
N ILE A 163 -4.11 3.27 18.74
CA ILE A 163 -3.45 3.16 17.42
C ILE A 163 -4.17 2.13 16.53
N THR A 164 -4.58 1.00 17.10
CA THR A 164 -5.33 -0.04 16.37
C THR A 164 -6.66 0.50 15.87
N ASP A 165 -7.36 1.29 16.69
CA ASP A 165 -8.64 1.92 16.32
C ASP A 165 -8.43 2.92 15.14
N CYS A 166 -7.33 3.69 15.12
CA CYS A 166 -6.97 4.55 13.97
C CYS A 166 -6.75 3.72 12.68
N PHE A 167 -6.04 2.61 12.76
CA PHE A 167 -5.85 1.74 11.60
C PHE A 167 -7.17 1.09 11.14
N HIS A 168 -8.06 0.73 12.05
CA HIS A 168 -9.39 0.25 11.66
C HIS A 168 -10.18 1.30 10.88
N LEU A 169 -10.15 2.56 11.30
CA LEU A 169 -10.77 3.65 10.57
C LEU A 169 -10.17 3.78 9.16
N LEU A 170 -8.84 3.77 9.04
CA LEU A 170 -8.14 3.84 7.76
C LEU A 170 -8.50 2.68 6.81
N ILE A 171 -8.64 1.44 7.33
CA ILE A 171 -8.98 0.26 6.53
C ILE A 171 -10.42 0.29 6.04
N HIS A 172 -11.35 0.82 6.82
CA HIS A 172 -12.79 0.74 6.56
C HIS A 172 -13.36 2.04 6.01
N GLU A 173 -12.74 3.17 6.27
CA GLU A 173 -13.15 4.47 5.75
C GLU A 173 -12.34 4.84 4.50
N ILE A 174 -13.01 5.55 3.58
CA ILE A 174 -12.38 6.02 2.32
C ILE A 174 -11.52 7.27 2.58
N HIS A 175 -11.36 7.68 3.82
CA HIS A 175 -10.64 8.90 4.18
C HIS A 175 -9.13 8.69 4.13
N LYS A 176 -8.46 9.66 3.52
CA LYS A 176 -7.01 9.80 3.59
C LYS A 176 -6.61 10.12 5.03
N PHE A 177 -5.65 9.40 5.57
CA PHE A 177 -5.05 9.64 6.87
C PHE A 177 -3.54 9.76 6.70
N ASN A 178 -3.00 10.93 7.01
CA ASN A 178 -1.61 11.26 6.70
C ASN A 178 -0.61 10.57 7.64
N GLY A 179 -0.98 10.33 8.90
CA GLY A 179 -0.10 9.80 9.95
C GLY A 179 0.10 8.29 9.96
N ALA A 180 -0.32 7.57 8.94
CA ALA A 180 -0.23 6.11 8.91
C ALA A 180 1.23 5.61 8.96
N SER A 181 2.13 6.31 8.27
CA SER A 181 3.56 5.98 8.21
C SER A 181 4.21 6.11 9.58
N GLU A 182 3.97 7.23 10.27
CA GLU A 182 4.52 7.51 11.60
C GLU A 182 3.98 6.56 12.65
N LEU A 183 2.69 6.21 12.60
CA LEU A 183 2.10 5.23 13.51
C LEU A 183 2.64 3.82 13.27
N LEU A 184 2.89 3.44 12.02
CA LEU A 184 3.53 2.16 11.69
C LEU A 184 4.98 2.12 12.16
N ASP A 185 5.74 3.22 12.07
CA ASP A 185 7.11 3.29 12.60
C ASP A 185 7.15 3.09 14.13
N ILE A 186 6.20 3.70 14.85
CA ILE A 186 6.02 3.44 16.29
C ILE A 186 5.68 1.97 16.53
N MET A 187 4.75 1.42 15.74
CA MET A 187 4.36 0.01 15.86
C MET A 187 5.51 -0.93 15.55
N ALA A 188 6.37 -0.64 14.56
CA ALA A 188 7.57 -1.43 14.31
C ALA A 188 8.48 -1.50 15.53
N SER A 189 8.69 -0.36 16.21
CA SER A 189 9.47 -0.32 17.46
C SER A 189 8.81 -1.14 18.58
N ILE A 190 7.48 -1.10 18.67
CA ILE A 190 6.71 -1.89 19.66
C ILE A 190 6.78 -3.38 19.34
N ILE A 191 6.62 -3.77 18.06
CA ILE A 191 6.65 -5.17 17.61
C ILE A 191 8.04 -5.78 17.85
N SER A 192 9.10 -5.02 17.62
CA SER A 192 10.47 -5.47 17.89
C SER A 192 10.64 -5.92 19.34
N GLY A 193 9.97 -5.26 20.29
CA GLY A 193 9.96 -5.56 21.72
C GLY A 193 9.02 -6.69 22.16
N PHE A 194 8.25 -7.32 21.27
CA PHE A 194 7.37 -8.43 21.64
C PHE A 194 8.15 -9.68 22.02
N ALA A 195 7.73 -10.34 23.10
CA ALA A 195 8.29 -11.61 23.53
C ALA A 195 7.86 -12.75 22.57
N ILE A 196 8.71 -13.77 22.47
CA ILE A 196 8.46 -15.01 21.75
C ILE A 196 8.09 -16.09 22.80
N PRO A 197 7.01 -16.88 22.59
CA PRO A 197 6.08 -16.85 21.44
C PRO A 197 5.14 -15.66 21.47
N LEU A 198 4.64 -15.26 20.30
CA LEU A 198 3.68 -14.16 20.15
C LEU A 198 2.38 -14.48 20.91
N ARG A 199 1.84 -13.46 21.61
CA ARG A 199 0.53 -13.58 22.24
C ARG A 199 -0.57 -13.56 21.18
N GLU A 200 -1.71 -14.17 21.49
CA GLU A 200 -2.87 -14.19 20.60
C GLU A 200 -3.31 -12.78 20.16
N GLU A 201 -3.28 -11.80 21.08
CA GLU A 201 -3.61 -10.39 20.73
C GLU A 201 -2.72 -9.81 19.62
N HIS A 202 -1.44 -10.22 19.57
CA HIS A 202 -0.50 -9.77 18.54
C HIS A 202 -0.75 -10.45 17.20
N VAL A 203 -1.09 -11.74 17.21
CA VAL A 203 -1.47 -12.49 16.00
C VAL A 203 -2.77 -11.94 15.40
N ILE A 204 -3.74 -11.60 16.25
CA ILE A 204 -4.99 -10.95 15.84
C ILE A 204 -4.70 -9.58 15.19
N PHE A 205 -3.84 -8.77 15.82
CA PHE A 205 -3.42 -7.49 15.26
C PHE A 205 -2.78 -7.66 13.88
N PHE A 206 -1.88 -8.63 13.72
CA PHE A 206 -1.26 -8.92 12.44
C PHE A 206 -2.29 -9.26 11.36
N LYS A 207 -3.20 -10.19 11.65
CA LYS A 207 -4.21 -10.68 10.69
C LYS A 207 -5.28 -9.64 10.36
N ASN A 208 -5.69 -8.82 11.34
CA ASN A 208 -6.82 -7.92 11.19
C ASN A 208 -6.42 -6.47 10.87
N ILE A 209 -5.12 -6.12 11.06
CA ILE A 209 -4.63 -4.76 10.78
C ILE A 209 -3.53 -4.78 9.73
N ILE A 210 -2.39 -5.46 10.01
CA ILE A 210 -1.21 -5.40 9.12
C ILE A 210 -1.57 -5.95 7.71
N ILE A 211 -2.18 -7.12 7.63
CA ILE A 211 -2.58 -7.69 6.34
C ILE A 211 -3.63 -6.80 5.62
N PRO A 212 -4.73 -6.35 6.24
CA PRO A 212 -5.72 -5.49 5.57
C PRO A 212 -5.22 -4.09 5.19
N LEU A 213 -4.18 -3.55 5.82
CA LEU A 213 -3.57 -2.27 5.42
C LEU A 213 -3.05 -2.29 3.97
N HIS A 214 -2.70 -3.46 3.44
CA HIS A 214 -2.35 -3.63 2.02
C HIS A 214 -3.52 -3.33 1.07
N LYS A 215 -4.77 -3.42 1.53
CA LYS A 215 -5.96 -3.11 0.73
C LYS A 215 -6.11 -1.61 0.45
N VAL A 216 -5.69 -0.76 1.38
CA VAL A 216 -5.92 0.70 1.33
C VAL A 216 -5.30 1.31 0.08
N GLN A 217 -6.00 2.22 -0.59
CA GLN A 217 -5.52 2.82 -1.84
C GLN A 217 -4.25 3.65 -1.65
N THR A 218 -4.15 4.37 -0.54
CA THR A 218 -3.01 5.22 -0.19
C THR A 218 -1.85 4.47 0.48
N SER A 219 -1.83 3.14 0.41
CA SER A 219 -0.78 2.32 1.06
C SER A 219 0.62 2.60 0.53
N ASN A 220 0.78 3.14 -0.67
CA ASN A 220 2.06 3.60 -1.21
C ASN A 220 2.76 4.63 -0.32
N LEU A 221 2.02 5.45 0.44
CA LEU A 221 2.58 6.48 1.32
C LEU A 221 3.25 5.91 2.59
N TYR A 222 2.92 4.69 2.97
CA TYR A 222 3.44 4.06 4.20
C TYR A 222 3.93 2.62 3.98
N PHE A 223 4.13 2.24 2.72
CA PHE A 223 4.37 0.83 2.36
C PHE A 223 5.66 0.28 2.97
N ASP A 224 6.74 1.08 3.00
CA ASP A 224 8.02 0.65 3.57
C ASP A 224 7.91 0.32 5.06
N ASN A 225 7.17 1.16 5.82
CA ASN A 225 6.92 0.89 7.23
C ASN A 225 5.96 -0.31 7.44
N LEU A 226 5.05 -0.54 6.48
CA LEU A 226 4.17 -1.71 6.48
C LEU A 226 4.95 -3.01 6.27
N ILE A 227 5.84 -3.05 5.25
CA ILE A 227 6.76 -4.18 5.03
C ILE A 227 7.60 -4.41 6.28
N ARG A 228 8.21 -3.36 6.82
CA ARG A 228 9.02 -3.46 8.04
C ARG A 228 8.26 -4.09 9.20
N CYS A 229 7.01 -3.68 9.43
CA CYS A 229 6.15 -4.29 10.44
C CYS A 229 5.87 -5.77 10.12
N SER A 230 5.56 -6.09 8.86
CA SER A 230 5.31 -7.45 8.39
C SER A 230 6.52 -8.35 8.66
N MET A 231 7.71 -7.93 8.25
CA MET A 231 8.94 -8.70 8.45
C MET A 231 9.29 -8.89 9.93
N LEU A 232 9.07 -7.87 10.77
CA LEU A 232 9.26 -8.00 12.23
C LEU A 232 8.32 -9.04 12.87
N PHE A 233 7.11 -9.20 12.35
CA PHE A 233 6.23 -10.30 12.77
C PHE A 233 6.74 -11.64 12.30
N LEU A 234 7.16 -11.76 11.02
CA LEU A 234 7.65 -13.02 10.45
C LEU A 234 8.93 -13.51 11.10
N THR A 235 9.83 -12.62 11.52
CA THR A 235 11.03 -12.98 12.29
C THR A 235 10.71 -13.57 13.66
N LYS A 236 9.55 -13.23 14.24
CA LYS A 236 9.11 -13.78 15.52
C LYS A 236 8.27 -15.05 15.38
N ASP A 237 7.51 -15.15 14.31
CA ASP A 237 6.67 -16.31 14.00
C ASP A 237 6.53 -16.48 12.47
N SER A 238 7.36 -17.33 11.91
CA SER A 238 7.37 -17.62 10.46
C SER A 238 6.06 -18.25 9.95
N THR A 239 5.22 -18.81 10.83
CA THR A 239 3.93 -19.39 10.43
C THR A 239 2.95 -18.34 9.90
N LEU A 240 3.18 -17.07 10.22
CA LEU A 240 2.39 -15.93 9.74
C LEU A 240 2.67 -15.56 8.27
N SER A 241 3.70 -16.14 7.65
CA SER A 241 4.04 -15.89 6.24
C SER A 241 2.95 -16.38 5.28
N ILE A 242 2.32 -17.50 5.56
CA ILE A 242 1.24 -18.04 4.71
C ILE A 242 -0.01 -17.14 4.74
N PRO A 243 -0.55 -16.73 5.91
CA PRO A 243 -1.62 -15.73 5.98
C PRO A 243 -1.27 -14.40 5.29
N LEU A 244 -0.02 -13.93 5.40
CA LEU A 244 0.42 -12.71 4.74
C LEU A 244 0.41 -12.87 3.22
N LEU A 245 1.00 -13.94 2.70
CA LEU A 245 1.01 -14.25 1.27
C LEU A 245 -0.43 -14.38 0.71
N GLU A 246 -1.32 -15.05 1.45
CA GLU A 246 -2.73 -15.12 1.08
C GLU A 246 -3.38 -13.73 1.01
N GLY A 247 -3.08 -12.88 1.98
CA GLY A 247 -3.56 -11.49 2.04
C GLY A 247 -3.06 -10.65 0.86
N ILE A 248 -1.76 -10.71 0.56
CA ILE A 248 -1.13 -10.02 -0.59
C ILE A 248 -1.81 -10.46 -1.90
N LEU A 249 -1.97 -11.77 -2.10
CA LEU A 249 -2.64 -12.31 -3.30
C LEU A 249 -4.13 -11.95 -3.37
N LYS A 250 -4.81 -11.77 -2.24
CA LYS A 250 -6.21 -11.38 -2.14
C LYS A 250 -6.41 -9.90 -2.47
N TYR A 251 -5.55 -9.03 -1.95
CA TYR A 251 -5.66 -7.58 -2.09
C TYR A 251 -4.85 -7.01 -3.26
N TRP A 252 -4.45 -7.85 -4.19
CA TRP A 252 -3.62 -7.47 -5.34
C TRP A 252 -4.22 -6.31 -6.15
N PRO A 253 -3.48 -5.21 -6.36
CA PRO A 253 -3.99 -4.03 -7.04
C PRO A 253 -3.93 -4.16 -8.56
N PHE A 254 -5.03 -4.49 -9.21
CA PHE A 254 -5.06 -4.74 -10.65
C PHE A 254 -4.92 -3.50 -11.55
N ALA A 255 -5.26 -2.33 -11.04
CA ALA A 255 -5.34 -1.10 -11.84
C ALA A 255 -4.28 -0.05 -11.44
N ASN A 256 -3.53 -0.30 -10.37
CA ASN A 256 -2.52 0.61 -9.87
C ASN A 256 -1.12 -0.02 -10.00
N TYR A 257 -0.40 0.35 -11.05
CA TYR A 257 0.91 -0.20 -11.35
C TYR A 257 1.97 0.12 -10.28
N LEU A 258 1.92 1.33 -9.68
CA LEU A 258 2.83 1.71 -8.60
C LEU A 258 2.68 0.78 -7.39
N LYS A 259 1.45 0.54 -7.00
CA LYS A 259 1.16 -0.37 -5.89
C LYS A 259 1.47 -1.82 -6.26
N GLU A 260 1.27 -2.21 -7.52
CA GLU A 260 1.60 -3.56 -8.01
C GLU A 260 3.11 -3.82 -7.94
N THR A 261 3.95 -2.82 -8.28
CA THR A 261 5.41 -2.93 -8.13
C THR A 261 5.85 -3.05 -6.68
N LEU A 262 5.20 -2.36 -5.75
CA LEU A 262 5.47 -2.48 -4.31
C LEU A 262 5.12 -3.88 -3.79
N PHE A 263 4.00 -4.46 -4.21
CA PHE A 263 3.64 -5.84 -3.84
C PHE A 263 4.63 -6.86 -4.38
N LEU A 264 5.11 -6.66 -5.61
CA LEU A 264 6.18 -7.50 -6.18
C LEU A 264 7.51 -7.33 -5.43
N GLN A 265 7.76 -6.17 -4.83
CA GLN A 265 8.94 -5.94 -4.00
C GLN A 265 8.88 -6.68 -2.67
N GLU A 266 7.70 -6.78 -2.06
CA GLU A 266 7.51 -7.46 -0.77
C GLU A 266 7.59 -8.99 -0.89
N LEU A 267 7.16 -9.56 -2.02
CA LEU A 267 7.07 -11.01 -2.17
C LEU A 267 8.36 -11.78 -1.89
N PRO A 268 9.57 -11.37 -2.38
CA PRO A 268 10.82 -12.07 -2.08
C PRO A 268 11.11 -12.16 -0.58
N GLU A 269 10.86 -11.06 0.16
CA GLU A 269 11.07 -11.00 1.60
C GLU A 269 10.12 -11.96 2.34
N VAL A 270 8.85 -12.04 1.89
CA VAL A 270 7.88 -12.99 2.46
C VAL A 270 8.28 -14.42 2.18
N PHE A 271 8.79 -14.73 0.98
CA PHE A 271 9.21 -16.08 0.61
C PHE A 271 10.37 -16.62 1.46
N GLU A 272 11.24 -15.76 1.98
CA GLU A 272 12.33 -16.18 2.89
C GLU A 272 11.81 -16.85 4.16
N PHE A 273 10.62 -16.44 4.64
CA PHE A 273 9.99 -17.00 5.83
C PHE A 273 8.99 -18.11 5.53
N CYS A 274 8.66 -18.34 4.25
CA CYS A 274 7.65 -19.30 3.88
C CYS A 274 8.18 -20.74 3.95
N ASP A 275 7.43 -21.60 4.62
CA ASP A 275 7.59 -23.04 4.49
C ASP A 275 7.06 -23.47 3.12
N VAL A 276 7.97 -23.96 2.26
CA VAL A 276 7.66 -24.29 0.87
C VAL A 276 6.54 -25.33 0.76
N GLU A 277 6.44 -26.27 1.70
CA GLU A 277 5.37 -27.29 1.68
C GLU A 277 3.98 -26.69 1.95
N LYS A 278 3.92 -25.69 2.81
CA LYS A 278 2.65 -25.04 3.21
C LYS A 278 2.10 -24.08 2.17
N ILE A 279 2.90 -23.67 1.18
CA ILE A 279 2.46 -22.77 0.10
C ILE A 279 1.49 -23.49 -0.89
N ASN A 280 1.44 -24.82 -0.90
CA ASN A 280 0.68 -25.62 -1.87
C ASN A 280 -0.71 -25.04 -2.26
N PRO A 281 -1.60 -24.64 -1.33
CA PRO A 281 -2.92 -24.10 -1.69
C PRO A 281 -2.86 -22.77 -2.45
N LEU A 282 -1.76 -22.02 -2.34
CA LEU A 282 -1.57 -20.71 -2.93
C LEU A 282 -0.78 -20.73 -4.24
N VAL A 283 -0.06 -21.81 -4.54
CA VAL A 283 0.84 -21.96 -5.70
C VAL A 283 0.16 -21.57 -7.02
N ASN A 284 -1.02 -22.09 -7.30
CA ASN A 284 -1.75 -21.76 -8.52
C ASN A 284 -2.12 -20.27 -8.62
N LYS A 285 -2.50 -19.66 -7.49
CA LYS A 285 -2.84 -18.24 -7.46
C LYS A 285 -1.59 -17.38 -7.65
N LEU A 286 -0.49 -17.77 -7.00
CA LEU A 286 0.80 -17.09 -7.09
C LEU A 286 1.31 -17.07 -8.54
N PHE A 287 1.47 -18.23 -9.17
CA PHE A 287 1.99 -18.28 -10.55
C PHE A 287 1.06 -17.59 -11.56
N LYS A 288 -0.26 -17.72 -11.40
CA LYS A 288 -1.20 -16.94 -12.23
C LYS A 288 -0.97 -15.43 -12.11
N ARG A 289 -0.65 -14.96 -10.91
CA ARG A 289 -0.40 -13.56 -10.66
C ARG A 289 0.91 -13.10 -11.30
N VAL A 290 2.00 -13.80 -11.00
CA VAL A 290 3.33 -13.50 -11.55
C VAL A 290 3.32 -13.49 -13.09
N ILE A 291 2.71 -14.50 -13.70
CA ILE A 291 2.56 -14.58 -15.16
C ILE A 291 1.79 -13.37 -15.71
N ARG A 292 0.73 -12.95 -15.03
CA ARG A 292 -0.06 -11.79 -15.46
C ARG A 292 0.74 -10.49 -15.37
N CYS A 293 1.61 -10.35 -14.38
CA CYS A 293 2.52 -9.21 -14.26
C CYS A 293 3.56 -9.22 -15.39
N ILE A 294 4.18 -10.37 -15.68
CA ILE A 294 5.17 -10.50 -16.76
C ILE A 294 4.55 -10.25 -18.14
N SER A 295 3.32 -10.73 -18.36
CA SER A 295 2.61 -10.57 -19.65
C SER A 295 1.78 -9.28 -19.75
N GLY A 296 1.85 -8.44 -18.73
CA GLY A 296 1.16 -7.15 -18.71
C GLY A 296 1.75 -6.14 -19.69
N SER A 297 1.00 -5.09 -19.97
CA SER A 297 1.45 -4.00 -20.87
C SER A 297 2.40 -3.02 -20.18
N HIS A 298 2.42 -2.99 -18.83
CA HIS A 298 3.22 -2.05 -18.08
C HIS A 298 4.62 -2.57 -17.83
N LEU A 299 5.62 -1.89 -18.43
CA LEU A 299 7.02 -2.34 -18.42
C LEU A 299 7.60 -2.47 -17.00
N GLN A 300 7.37 -1.48 -16.14
CA GLN A 300 7.92 -1.49 -14.77
C GLN A 300 7.39 -2.67 -13.94
N VAL A 301 6.11 -3.03 -14.11
CA VAL A 301 5.51 -4.20 -13.43
C VAL A 301 6.13 -5.50 -13.95
N ALA A 302 6.31 -5.62 -15.27
CA ALA A 302 6.91 -6.80 -15.87
C ALA A 302 8.38 -6.96 -15.46
N ASP A 303 9.14 -5.88 -15.49
CA ASP A 303 10.53 -5.85 -15.05
C ASP A 303 10.66 -6.25 -13.56
N ARG A 304 9.85 -5.63 -12.70
CA ARG A 304 9.84 -5.98 -11.27
C ARG A 304 9.42 -7.43 -11.01
N ALA A 305 8.50 -7.97 -11.82
CA ALA A 305 8.12 -9.38 -11.72
C ALA A 305 9.26 -10.32 -12.18
N MET A 306 10.12 -9.89 -13.09
CA MET A 306 11.32 -10.65 -13.47
C MET A 306 12.34 -10.74 -12.34
N CYS A 307 12.48 -9.70 -11.49
CA CYS A 307 13.38 -9.74 -10.33
C CYS A 307 13.01 -10.83 -9.31
N LEU A 308 11.76 -11.33 -9.30
CA LEU A 308 11.38 -12.47 -8.45
C LEU A 308 12.22 -13.72 -8.74
N PHE A 309 12.65 -13.93 -10.00
CA PHE A 309 13.42 -15.09 -10.40
C PHE A 309 14.91 -15.02 -10.00
N GLU A 310 15.34 -13.91 -9.44
CA GLU A 310 16.67 -13.77 -8.82
C GLU A 310 16.66 -14.28 -7.36
N SER A 311 15.49 -14.36 -6.74
CA SER A 311 15.32 -14.86 -5.36
C SER A 311 15.49 -16.38 -5.29
N GLU A 312 16.43 -16.85 -4.47
CA GLU A 312 16.63 -18.29 -4.24
C GLU A 312 15.41 -18.96 -3.63
N SER A 313 14.70 -18.25 -2.75
CA SER A 313 13.46 -18.73 -2.11
C SER A 313 12.37 -18.97 -3.15
N PHE A 314 12.19 -18.06 -4.12
CA PHE A 314 11.22 -18.24 -5.20
C PHE A 314 11.63 -19.37 -6.15
N ILE A 315 12.91 -19.50 -6.48
CA ILE A 315 13.42 -20.64 -7.27
C ILE A 315 13.17 -21.97 -6.56
N SER A 316 13.30 -22.02 -5.24
CA SER A 316 12.98 -23.21 -4.44
C SER A 316 11.51 -23.61 -4.55
N ILE A 317 10.59 -22.63 -4.53
CA ILE A 317 9.16 -22.85 -4.78
C ILE A 317 8.93 -23.41 -6.19
N ILE A 318 9.59 -22.86 -7.20
CA ILE A 318 9.51 -23.37 -8.59
C ILE A 318 9.98 -24.82 -8.66
N LYS A 319 11.10 -25.17 -8.02
CA LYS A 319 11.66 -26.52 -7.99
C LYS A 319 10.73 -27.53 -7.28
N GLN A 320 10.13 -27.14 -6.17
CA GLN A 320 9.20 -27.99 -5.42
C GLN A 320 7.91 -28.27 -6.20
N TYR A 321 7.37 -27.24 -6.86
CA TYR A 321 6.09 -27.33 -7.59
C TYR A 321 6.29 -27.34 -9.11
N LYS A 322 7.31 -28.08 -9.61
CA LYS A 322 7.69 -28.11 -11.03
C LYS A 322 6.52 -28.34 -11.98
N THR A 323 5.66 -29.33 -11.69
CA THR A 323 4.54 -29.67 -12.57
C THR A 323 3.60 -28.49 -12.80
N ILE A 324 3.30 -27.72 -11.73
CA ILE A 324 2.40 -26.57 -11.80
C ILE A 324 3.13 -25.37 -12.41
N SER A 325 4.31 -25.04 -11.87
CA SER A 325 5.07 -23.86 -12.28
C SER A 325 5.46 -23.94 -13.77
N PHE A 326 6.02 -25.07 -14.23
CA PHE A 326 6.45 -25.23 -15.61
C PHE A 326 5.29 -25.25 -16.59
N SER A 327 4.19 -25.95 -16.26
CA SER A 327 3.00 -25.95 -17.12
C SER A 327 2.40 -24.56 -17.35
N MET A 328 2.64 -23.64 -16.43
CA MET A 328 2.12 -22.26 -16.51
C MET A 328 3.16 -21.27 -17.05
N LEU A 329 4.41 -21.32 -16.57
CA LEU A 329 5.47 -20.36 -16.93
C LEU A 329 6.03 -20.61 -18.33
N VAL A 330 6.41 -21.88 -18.64
CA VAL A 330 7.18 -22.19 -19.86
C VAL A 330 6.48 -21.75 -21.14
N PRO A 331 5.18 -21.99 -21.35
CA PRO A 331 4.51 -21.58 -22.59
C PRO A 331 4.50 -20.07 -22.79
N ILE A 332 4.32 -19.33 -21.69
CA ILE A 332 4.18 -17.88 -21.72
C ILE A 332 5.55 -17.20 -21.86
N VAL A 333 6.54 -17.65 -21.08
CA VAL A 333 7.92 -17.16 -21.19
C VAL A 333 8.45 -17.40 -22.60
N ASN A 334 8.21 -18.56 -23.19
CA ASN A 334 8.68 -18.87 -24.54
C ASN A 334 7.99 -18.01 -25.62
N ASP A 335 6.69 -17.74 -25.46
CA ASP A 335 5.94 -16.88 -26.38
C ASP A 335 6.36 -15.41 -26.27
N LEU A 336 6.52 -14.90 -25.07
CA LEU A 336 6.97 -13.53 -24.82
C LEU A 336 8.44 -13.31 -25.22
N ALA A 337 9.33 -14.27 -24.96
CA ALA A 337 10.74 -14.20 -25.39
C ALA A 337 10.88 -14.11 -26.92
N ALA A 338 9.95 -14.72 -27.67
CA ALA A 338 9.93 -14.62 -29.12
C ALA A 338 9.34 -13.28 -29.60
N ASN A 339 8.24 -12.84 -29.01
CA ASN A 339 7.34 -11.82 -29.59
C ASN A 339 7.28 -10.50 -28.82
N HIS A 340 7.99 -10.36 -27.69
CA HIS A 340 7.88 -9.15 -26.86
C HIS A 340 8.44 -7.91 -27.61
N TRP A 341 7.74 -6.78 -27.49
CA TRP A 341 8.10 -5.54 -28.17
C TRP A 341 9.33 -4.84 -27.55
N HIS A 342 9.57 -5.00 -26.23
CA HIS A 342 10.64 -4.34 -25.51
C HIS A 342 11.87 -5.25 -25.47
N GLN A 343 13.03 -4.75 -25.95
CA GLN A 343 14.24 -5.55 -26.14
C GLN A 343 14.87 -6.02 -24.84
N MET A 344 15.02 -5.15 -23.83
CA MET A 344 15.61 -5.55 -22.54
C MET A 344 14.79 -6.65 -21.84
N LEU A 345 13.45 -6.51 -21.82
CA LEU A 345 12.62 -7.53 -21.22
C LEU A 345 12.69 -8.86 -21.99
N LYS A 346 12.84 -8.79 -23.30
CA LYS A 346 13.07 -9.98 -24.14
C LYS A 346 14.38 -10.70 -23.78
N GLU A 347 15.44 -9.96 -23.47
CA GLU A 347 16.72 -10.52 -23.02
C GLU A 347 16.57 -11.17 -21.63
N SER A 348 15.91 -10.50 -20.69
CA SER A 348 15.61 -11.06 -19.36
C SER A 348 14.75 -12.34 -19.45
N LEU A 349 13.75 -12.36 -20.36
CA LEU A 349 12.93 -13.56 -20.62
C LEU A 349 13.74 -14.71 -21.23
N ASN A 350 14.71 -14.42 -22.08
CA ASN A 350 15.61 -15.45 -22.61
C ASN A 350 16.52 -16.01 -21.50
N ALA A 351 17.05 -15.14 -20.62
CA ALA A 351 17.80 -15.60 -19.45
C ALA A 351 16.95 -16.48 -18.53
N LEU A 352 15.69 -16.09 -18.27
CA LEU A 352 14.77 -16.91 -17.50
C LEU A 352 14.50 -18.27 -18.16
N LYS A 353 14.35 -18.30 -19.49
CA LYS A 353 14.23 -19.54 -20.26
C LYS A 353 15.39 -20.49 -20.01
N GLU A 354 16.62 -19.99 -20.05
CA GLU A 354 17.83 -20.77 -19.75
C GLU A 354 17.84 -21.29 -18.30
N ILE A 355 17.42 -20.48 -17.35
CA ILE A 355 17.30 -20.88 -15.93
C ILE A 355 16.30 -22.05 -15.80
N LEU A 356 15.12 -21.93 -16.39
CA LEU A 356 14.10 -22.97 -16.34
C LEU A 356 14.59 -24.27 -17.01
N GLN A 357 15.30 -24.17 -18.15
CA GLN A 357 15.90 -25.33 -18.81
C GLN A 357 16.99 -26.01 -17.96
N LYS A 358 17.80 -25.23 -17.23
CA LYS A 358 18.82 -25.75 -16.31
C LYS A 358 18.23 -26.45 -15.08
N ILE A 359 17.06 -25.97 -14.59
CA ILE A 359 16.39 -26.57 -13.42
C ILE A 359 15.90 -27.99 -13.76
N ASP A 360 15.21 -28.18 -14.87
CA ASP A 360 14.71 -29.49 -15.31
C ASP A 360 14.41 -29.48 -16.82
N PRO A 361 15.35 -29.98 -17.65
CA PRO A 361 15.18 -30.03 -19.11
C PRO A 361 13.99 -30.87 -19.58
N GLN A 362 13.71 -31.96 -18.87
CA GLN A 362 12.62 -32.88 -19.25
C GLN A 362 11.24 -32.23 -18.94
N ALA A 363 11.09 -31.66 -17.74
CA ALA A 363 9.85 -30.97 -17.36
C ALA A 363 9.59 -29.74 -18.28
N TYR A 364 10.67 -29.07 -18.70
CA TYR A 364 10.58 -27.94 -19.64
C TYR A 364 10.02 -28.39 -20.99
N ASN A 365 10.60 -29.46 -21.60
CA ASN A 365 10.17 -29.97 -22.89
C ASN A 365 8.74 -30.50 -22.83
N ASN A 366 8.39 -31.28 -21.78
CA ASN A 366 7.04 -31.80 -21.59
C ASN A 366 5.99 -30.68 -21.47
N ALA A 367 6.34 -29.58 -20.79
CA ALA A 367 5.45 -28.42 -20.67
C ALA A 367 5.24 -27.70 -22.02
N LEU A 368 6.30 -27.61 -22.84
CA LEU A 368 6.25 -27.04 -24.19
C LEU A 368 5.40 -27.88 -25.15
N GLU A 369 5.60 -29.19 -25.16
CA GLU A 369 4.84 -30.15 -25.97
C GLU A 369 3.35 -30.12 -25.60
N SER A 370 3.05 -30.15 -24.29
CA SER A 370 1.67 -30.07 -23.78
C SER A 370 0.99 -28.76 -24.18
N ALA A 371 1.73 -27.64 -24.20
CA ALA A 371 1.21 -26.35 -24.62
C ALA A 371 0.95 -26.30 -26.14
N ASN A 372 1.86 -26.85 -26.94
CA ASN A 372 1.71 -26.94 -28.39
C ASN A 372 0.52 -27.83 -28.77
N GLN A 373 0.34 -28.95 -28.08
CA GLN A 373 -0.82 -29.82 -28.27
C GLN A 373 -2.13 -29.09 -27.96
N LYS A 374 -2.20 -28.36 -26.83
CA LYS A 374 -3.38 -27.55 -26.48
C LYS A 374 -3.66 -26.44 -27.48
N LYS A 375 -2.61 -25.80 -28.05
CA LYS A 375 -2.78 -24.81 -29.12
C LYS A 375 -3.34 -25.46 -30.39
N TYR A 376 -2.83 -26.63 -30.74
CA TYR A 376 -3.31 -27.41 -31.89
C TYR A 376 -4.76 -27.86 -31.71
N ASP A 377 -5.10 -28.47 -30.56
CA ASP A 377 -6.49 -28.86 -30.26
C ASP A 377 -7.46 -27.69 -30.25
N LYS A 378 -7.02 -26.53 -29.78
CA LYS A 378 -7.82 -25.30 -29.81
C LYS A 378 -8.02 -24.82 -31.25
N SER A 379 -7.00 -24.90 -32.11
CA SER A 379 -7.12 -24.55 -33.52
C SER A 379 -8.08 -25.49 -34.26
N LEU A 380 -8.04 -26.79 -33.96
CA LEU A 380 -8.99 -27.77 -34.50
C LEU A 380 -10.43 -27.49 -34.04
N ARG A 381 -10.64 -27.11 -32.78
CA ARG A 381 -11.98 -26.71 -32.29
C ARG A 381 -12.51 -25.42 -32.92
N ILE A 382 -11.64 -24.51 -33.32
CA ILE A 382 -12.02 -23.28 -34.05
C ILE A 382 -12.42 -23.60 -35.48
N THR A 383 -11.91 -24.69 -36.08
CA THR A 383 -12.29 -25.14 -37.44
C THR A 383 -13.58 -25.95 -37.48
N GLN A 384 -14.01 -26.57 -36.35
CA GLN A 384 -15.32 -27.25 -36.25
C GLN A 384 -16.58 -26.38 -36.17
N PRO A 385 -16.53 -25.08 -35.84
CA PRO A 385 -17.75 -24.27 -35.76
C PRO A 385 -18.43 -23.98 -37.11
N LYS A 386 -17.85 -24.30 -38.25
CA LYS A 386 -18.51 -24.08 -39.53
C LYS A 386 -19.82 -24.89 -39.70
N GLU A 387 -19.86 -26.10 -39.18
CA GLU A 387 -21.09 -26.93 -39.27
C GLU A 387 -22.19 -26.46 -38.32
N GLU A 388 -21.84 -26.06 -37.11
CA GLU A 388 -22.81 -25.50 -36.15
C GLU A 388 -23.30 -24.12 -36.59
N ARG A 389 -22.37 -23.26 -37.09
CA ARG A 389 -22.76 -21.98 -37.72
C ARG A 389 -23.70 -22.18 -38.90
N ASN A 390 -23.41 -23.10 -39.80
CA ASN A 390 -24.29 -23.42 -40.92
C ASN A 390 -25.69 -23.89 -40.45
N LYS A 391 -25.78 -24.64 -39.36
CA LYS A 391 -27.06 -25.04 -38.75
C LYS A 391 -27.82 -23.84 -38.16
N ILE A 392 -27.12 -22.93 -37.52
CA ILE A 392 -27.71 -21.71 -36.92
C ILE A 392 -28.16 -20.77 -38.05
N ASP A 393 -27.35 -20.55 -39.08
CA ASP A 393 -27.69 -19.73 -40.24
C ASP A 393 -28.90 -20.30 -41.04
N MET A 394 -28.97 -21.63 -41.16
CA MET A 394 -30.15 -22.26 -41.77
C MET A 394 -31.42 -22.07 -40.93
N LYS A 395 -31.33 -22.20 -39.60
CA LYS A 395 -32.46 -21.93 -38.72
C LYS A 395 -32.90 -20.47 -38.79
N TRP A 396 -31.94 -19.55 -38.82
CA TRP A 396 -32.22 -18.11 -38.95
C TRP A 396 -32.87 -17.75 -40.27
N ARG A 397 -32.34 -18.25 -41.40
CA ARG A 397 -32.97 -18.05 -42.73
C ARG A 397 -34.37 -18.61 -42.82
N ASN A 398 -34.66 -19.71 -42.14
CA ASN A 398 -36.00 -20.27 -42.04
C ASN A 398 -36.92 -19.36 -41.19
N PHE A 399 -36.40 -18.85 -40.05
CA PHE A 399 -37.15 -17.94 -39.18
C PHE A 399 -37.50 -16.62 -39.93
N THR A 400 -36.55 -16.00 -40.62
CA THR A 400 -36.77 -14.78 -41.43
C THR A 400 -37.77 -14.99 -42.55
N LYS A 401 -37.77 -16.17 -43.17
CA LYS A 401 -38.80 -16.51 -44.18
C LYS A 401 -40.20 -16.60 -43.58
N ILE A 402 -40.33 -17.17 -42.39
CA ILE A 402 -41.64 -17.27 -41.69
C ILE A 402 -42.05 -15.86 -41.21
N ALA A 403 -41.16 -15.07 -40.64
CA ALA A 403 -41.44 -13.71 -40.18
C ALA A 403 -41.91 -12.79 -41.33
N LYS A 404 -41.26 -12.84 -42.51
CA LYS A 404 -41.65 -12.10 -43.69
C LYS A 404 -43.03 -12.53 -44.27
N LYS A 405 -43.40 -13.80 -44.08
CA LYS A 405 -44.75 -14.27 -44.46
C LYS A 405 -45.83 -13.77 -43.51
N SER A 406 -45.51 -13.66 -42.21
CA SER A 406 -46.44 -13.21 -41.19
C SER A 406 -46.57 -11.69 -41.08
N ASN A 407 -45.50 -10.96 -41.43
CA ASN A 407 -45.47 -9.49 -41.42
C ASN A 407 -44.70 -8.98 -42.65
N PRO A 408 -45.40 -8.44 -43.68
CA PRO A 408 -44.78 -7.92 -44.89
C PRO A 408 -43.80 -6.76 -44.66
N ASN A 409 -43.93 -6.03 -43.52
CA ASN A 409 -43.07 -4.93 -43.13
C ASN A 409 -41.89 -5.36 -42.25
N PHE A 410 -41.65 -6.65 -42.07
CA PHE A 410 -40.55 -7.17 -41.31
C PHE A 410 -39.20 -6.80 -41.93
N VAL A 411 -38.45 -5.95 -41.26
CA VAL A 411 -37.06 -5.62 -41.59
C VAL A 411 -36.15 -6.63 -40.92
N GLU A 412 -35.34 -7.32 -41.71
CA GLU A 412 -34.38 -8.29 -41.20
C GLU A 412 -33.32 -7.58 -40.33
N PRO A 413 -33.20 -7.91 -39.03
CA PRO A 413 -32.20 -7.27 -38.18
C PRO A 413 -30.80 -7.62 -38.67
N ILE A 414 -29.90 -6.65 -38.66
CA ILE A 414 -28.48 -6.88 -38.95
C ILE A 414 -27.92 -7.69 -37.78
N ILE A 415 -27.62 -8.97 -38.05
CA ILE A 415 -27.02 -9.85 -37.04
C ILE A 415 -25.52 -9.52 -36.97
N PRO A 416 -24.97 -9.18 -35.80
CA PRO A 416 -23.56 -8.84 -35.70
C PRO A 416 -22.59 -10.03 -35.89
N PHE A 417 -23.09 -11.19 -36.34
CA PHE A 417 -22.33 -12.44 -36.54
C PHE A 417 -22.23 -12.87 -37.98
N SER A 418 -22.32 -11.96 -38.96
CA SER A 418 -21.98 -12.29 -40.33
C SER A 418 -20.46 -12.46 -40.52
N ASP A 419 -20.05 -13.21 -41.53
CA ASP A 419 -18.70 -13.73 -41.80
C ASP A 419 -17.50 -12.75 -41.76
N ASN A 420 -17.74 -11.48 -41.49
CA ASN A 420 -16.75 -10.42 -41.38
C ASN A 420 -16.33 -10.11 -39.93
N TYR A 421 -16.87 -10.81 -38.92
CA TYR A 421 -16.34 -10.76 -37.58
C TYR A 421 -15.11 -11.69 -37.45
N VAL A 422 -14.02 -11.25 -38.03
CA VAL A 422 -12.71 -11.67 -37.60
C VAL A 422 -12.65 -11.37 -36.10
N ILE A 423 -12.47 -12.41 -35.28
CA ILE A 423 -12.06 -12.21 -33.88
C ILE A 423 -10.82 -11.31 -33.96
N CYS A 424 -11.02 -10.01 -33.76
CA CYS A 424 -9.92 -9.07 -33.71
C CYS A 424 -9.06 -9.52 -32.54
N ASN A 425 -7.94 -10.17 -32.85
CA ASN A 425 -6.84 -10.24 -31.92
C ASN A 425 -6.62 -8.79 -31.44
N TYR A 426 -6.55 -8.56 -30.16
CA TYR A 426 -6.35 -7.24 -29.55
C TYR A 426 -5.25 -6.43 -30.23
N ASN A 427 -4.24 -7.11 -30.82
CA ASN A 427 -3.16 -6.54 -31.61
C ASN A 427 -3.56 -5.92 -32.95
N SER A 428 -4.72 -6.28 -33.53
CA SER A 428 -5.16 -5.70 -34.82
C SER A 428 -5.95 -4.41 -34.61
N VAL A 429 -6.61 -4.25 -33.47
CA VAL A 429 -7.35 -3.02 -33.14
C VAL A 429 -6.37 -1.87 -32.87
N TYR A 430 -5.27 -2.13 -32.16
CA TYR A 430 -4.22 -1.13 -31.92
C TYR A 430 -3.50 -0.71 -33.22
N LYS A 431 -3.21 -1.64 -34.13
CA LYS A 431 -2.60 -1.28 -35.44
C LYS A 431 -3.49 -0.38 -36.29
N ASN A 432 -4.82 -0.56 -36.21
CA ASN A 432 -5.76 0.27 -36.99
C ASN A 432 -5.99 1.65 -36.38
N ILE A 433 -5.86 1.81 -35.07
CA ILE A 433 -5.96 3.13 -34.42
C ILE A 433 -4.68 3.93 -34.68
N TYR A 434 -3.50 3.34 -34.57
CA TYR A 434 -2.22 4.02 -34.86
C TYR A 434 -2.02 4.40 -36.32
N ASN A 435 -2.62 3.66 -37.26
CA ASN A 435 -2.56 4.02 -38.68
C ASN A 435 -3.57 5.12 -39.11
N LYS A 436 -4.62 5.38 -38.33
CA LYS A 436 -5.54 6.50 -38.58
C LYS A 436 -5.00 7.86 -38.17
N GLU A 437 -4.11 7.93 -37.17
CA GLU A 437 -3.49 9.18 -36.78
C GLU A 437 -2.40 9.67 -37.74
N LYS A 438 -1.91 8.84 -38.66
CA LYS A 438 -0.96 9.23 -39.71
C LYS A 438 -1.61 9.93 -40.92
N TYR A 439 -2.92 10.02 -40.99
CA TYR A 439 -3.67 10.70 -42.08
C TYR A 439 -4.38 11.99 -41.65
N LEU A 440 -4.06 12.49 -40.40
CA LEU A 440 -4.59 13.75 -39.88
C LEU A 440 -3.50 14.71 -39.41
N ALA A 441 -2.28 14.59 -39.95
CA ALA A 441 -1.22 15.58 -39.82
C ALA A 441 -0.88 16.20 -41.19
#